data_367de259aea95e2362921541fe84d9bf
#
_entry.id   367de259aea95e2362921541fe84d9bf
#
_cell.length_a   1.000
_cell.length_b   1.000
_cell.length_c   1.000
_cell.angle_alpha   90.00
_cell.angle_beta   90.00
_cell.angle_gamma   90.00
#
_symmetry.space_group_name_H-M   'P 1'
#
loop_
_entity.id
_entity.type
_entity.pdbx_description
1 polymer ?
#
loop_
_entity_poly.entity_id
_entity_poly.type
_entity_poly.pdbx_seq_one_letter_code
_entity_poly.pdbx_strand_id
1 'polypeptide(L)'
;MAEISTAAVSSSLRVGLHVVSNYRRPVLEIYYQVCNKFGPEHEFDVPAGADSTKTTKYKTRFQDIFIQFTLVNIGSVRAEDVVLSISGALQRHHPRQDFGGSFKKPIPQFPPGQSHFLFRFDDDDLLQYPEGGGSPIGLKDASFTITVSYNAPRGALNWLLALPNRMRGKKRFTTSYTFSPQVVVGDLPPPEYAG
;
A
#
# COMPACT_ATOMS: atom_id res chain seq x y z
N MET A 1 34.91 39.00 -29.85
CA MET A 1 34.27 38.47 -28.63
C MET A 1 32.77 38.65 -28.81
N ALA A 2 32.03 37.56 -28.92
CA ALA A 2 30.59 37.61 -29.10
C ALA A 2 29.95 37.83 -27.71
N GLU A 3 29.34 38.99 -27.51
CA GLU A 3 28.50 39.25 -26.36
C GLU A 3 27.26 38.36 -26.44
N ILE A 4 27.26 37.28 -25.68
CA ILE A 4 26.03 36.47 -25.43
C ILE A 4 25.13 37.37 -24.60
N SER A 5 24.08 37.92 -25.25
CA SER A 5 23.15 38.84 -24.61
C SER A 5 22.48 38.15 -23.43
N THR A 6 22.56 38.77 -22.25
CA THR A 6 21.91 38.33 -21.01
C THR A 6 20.41 38.10 -21.17
N ALA A 7 19.77 38.74 -22.15
CA ALA A 7 18.39 38.55 -22.54
C ALA A 7 18.08 37.16 -23.11
N ALA A 8 19.01 36.58 -23.89
CA ALA A 8 18.84 35.24 -24.46
C ALA A 8 18.96 34.14 -23.39
N VAL A 9 19.85 34.31 -22.41
CA VAL A 9 20.00 33.38 -21.30
C VAL A 9 18.78 33.44 -20.37
N SER A 10 18.29 34.63 -20.07
CA SER A 10 17.10 34.78 -19.19
C SER A 10 15.81 34.24 -19.83
N SER A 11 15.65 34.37 -21.15
CA SER A 11 14.49 33.81 -21.86
C SER A 11 14.50 32.29 -21.92
N SER A 12 15.65 31.67 -22.17
CA SER A 12 15.80 30.22 -22.18
C SER A 12 15.59 29.60 -20.80
N LEU A 13 16.04 30.28 -19.73
CA LEU A 13 15.81 29.84 -18.35
C LEU A 13 14.32 29.91 -17.97
N ARG A 14 13.61 30.97 -18.39
CA ARG A 14 12.16 31.09 -18.15
C ARG A 14 11.35 30.03 -18.88
N VAL A 15 11.70 29.73 -20.15
CA VAL A 15 11.04 28.64 -20.90
C VAL A 15 11.33 27.30 -20.25
N GLY A 16 12.57 27.05 -19.82
CA GLY A 16 12.93 25.83 -19.09
C GLY A 16 12.13 25.66 -17.80
N LEU A 17 12.04 26.71 -16.98
CA LEU A 17 11.25 26.69 -15.74
C LEU A 17 9.75 26.49 -16.00
N HIS A 18 9.20 27.10 -17.05
CA HIS A 18 7.80 26.94 -17.42
C HIS A 18 7.49 25.53 -17.90
N VAL A 19 8.37 24.90 -18.64
CA VAL A 19 8.24 23.49 -19.05
C VAL A 19 8.31 22.57 -17.85
N VAL A 20 9.21 22.81 -16.89
CA VAL A 20 9.32 22.00 -15.66
C VAL A 20 8.10 22.17 -14.76
N SER A 21 7.59 23.40 -14.59
CA SER A 21 6.42 23.69 -13.74
C SER A 21 5.12 23.09 -14.29
N ASN A 22 4.99 22.97 -15.61
CA ASN A 22 3.84 22.37 -16.28
C ASN A 22 4.00 20.86 -16.53
N TYR A 23 5.11 20.29 -16.11
CA TYR A 23 5.36 18.86 -16.30
C TYR A 23 4.47 18.03 -15.39
N ARG A 24 3.41 17.48 -15.97
CA ARG A 24 2.48 16.58 -15.30
C ARG A 24 3.03 15.15 -15.31
N ARG A 25 3.13 14.53 -14.16
CA ARG A 25 3.61 13.15 -14.01
C ARG A 25 2.65 12.32 -13.15
N PRO A 26 2.60 10.99 -13.39
CA PRO A 26 1.99 10.11 -12.41
C PRO A 26 2.87 10.03 -11.16
N VAL A 27 2.25 9.92 -10.00
CA VAL A 27 2.92 9.71 -8.72
C VAL A 27 2.15 8.61 -8.01
N LEU A 28 2.75 7.43 -7.91
CA LEU A 28 2.16 6.31 -7.20
C LEU A 28 2.77 6.22 -5.81
N GLU A 29 1.90 6.14 -4.81
CA GLU A 29 2.28 5.98 -3.41
C GLU A 29 1.56 4.80 -2.78
N ILE A 30 2.20 4.21 -1.77
CA ILE A 30 1.66 3.13 -0.97
C ILE A 30 1.35 3.69 0.39
N TYR A 31 0.10 3.54 0.79
CA TYR A 31 -0.38 3.88 2.12
C TYR A 31 -0.71 2.61 2.88
N TYR A 32 -0.45 2.63 4.18
CA TYR A 32 -1.01 1.64 5.09
C TYR A 32 -1.96 2.34 6.08
N GLN A 33 -2.98 1.61 6.49
CA GLN A 33 -3.98 2.07 7.43
C GLN A 33 -4.29 0.95 8.41
N VAL A 34 -4.32 1.30 9.69
CA VAL A 34 -4.86 0.40 10.72
C VAL A 34 -6.37 0.43 10.62
N CYS A 35 -6.98 -0.73 10.53
CA CYS A 35 -8.43 -0.91 10.48
C CYS A 35 -8.89 -1.63 11.74
N ASN A 36 -10.03 -1.21 12.27
CA ASN A 36 -10.70 -1.81 13.43
C ASN A 36 -12.14 -2.12 13.03
N LYS A 37 -12.45 -3.40 12.81
CA LYS A 37 -13.76 -3.83 12.33
C LYS A 37 -14.39 -4.81 13.31
N PHE A 38 -15.69 -4.65 13.51
CA PHE A 38 -16.50 -5.64 14.22
C PHE A 38 -17.35 -6.42 13.22
N GLY A 39 -17.25 -7.73 13.30
CA GLY A 39 -18.08 -8.65 12.54
C GLY A 39 -19.57 -8.58 12.93
N PRO A 40 -20.41 -9.38 12.28
CA PRO A 40 -21.81 -9.51 12.64
C PRO A 40 -21.98 -10.00 14.08
N GLU A 41 -23.13 -9.69 14.67
CA GLU A 41 -23.46 -10.15 16.01
C GLU A 41 -23.75 -11.65 16.00
N HIS A 42 -23.11 -12.37 16.92
CA HIS A 42 -23.33 -13.80 17.15
C HIS A 42 -23.99 -14.00 18.51
N GLU A 43 -25.04 -14.82 18.55
CA GLU A 43 -25.67 -15.22 19.78
C GLU A 43 -25.22 -16.64 20.16
N PHE A 44 -24.85 -16.84 21.44
CA PHE A 44 -24.59 -18.17 21.98
C PHE A 44 -25.43 -18.37 23.24
N ASP A 45 -25.82 -19.60 23.45
CA ASP A 45 -26.45 -20.04 24.70
C ASP A 45 -25.33 -20.42 25.68
N VAL A 46 -25.24 -19.67 26.78
CA VAL A 46 -24.28 -19.94 27.86
C VAL A 46 -25.04 -20.46 29.08
N PRO A 47 -24.58 -21.57 29.70
CA PRO A 47 -25.20 -22.07 30.95
C PRO A 47 -25.17 -20.99 32.03
N ALA A 48 -26.32 -20.69 32.61
CA ALA A 48 -26.47 -19.70 33.68
C ALA A 48 -26.14 -20.32 35.05
N GLY A 49 -24.84 -20.33 35.41
CA GLY A 49 -24.36 -20.85 36.70
C GLY A 49 -24.15 -22.36 36.72
N ALA A 50 -24.04 -22.91 37.93
CA ALA A 50 -23.84 -24.35 38.17
C ALA A 50 -25.07 -25.21 37.81
N ASP A 51 -26.19 -24.59 37.52
CA ASP A 51 -27.44 -25.27 37.16
C ASP A 51 -27.59 -25.32 35.67
N SER A 52 -27.21 -26.45 35.05
CA SER A 52 -27.13 -26.65 33.60
C SER A 52 -28.46 -26.58 32.84
N THR A 53 -29.57 -26.37 33.55
CA THR A 53 -30.91 -26.31 32.95
C THR A 53 -31.36 -24.94 32.51
N LYS A 54 -30.65 -23.87 32.93
CA LYS A 54 -30.95 -22.50 32.52
C LYS A 54 -29.85 -21.97 31.60
N THR A 55 -30.20 -21.58 30.40
CA THR A 55 -29.32 -20.93 29.47
C THR A 55 -29.64 -19.43 29.38
N THR A 56 -28.60 -18.62 29.32
CA THR A 56 -28.71 -17.19 29.05
C THR A 56 -28.11 -16.90 27.67
N LYS A 57 -28.81 -16.16 26.84
CA LYS A 57 -28.31 -15.73 25.54
C LYS A 57 -27.29 -14.65 25.73
N TYR A 58 -26.09 -14.89 25.21
CA TYR A 58 -24.99 -13.94 25.20
C TYR A 58 -24.72 -13.49 23.78
N LYS A 59 -24.63 -12.18 23.58
CA LYS A 59 -24.34 -11.57 22.27
C LYS A 59 -22.93 -11.05 22.28
N THR A 60 -22.17 -11.38 21.25
CA THR A 60 -20.82 -10.87 21.03
C THR A 60 -20.54 -10.61 19.56
N ARG A 61 -19.53 -9.80 19.32
CA ARG A 61 -18.99 -9.54 17.99
C ARG A 61 -17.50 -9.82 18.02
N PHE A 62 -16.99 -10.44 16.96
CA PHE A 62 -15.55 -10.59 16.80
C PHE A 62 -14.97 -9.28 16.30
N GLN A 63 -13.93 -8.82 16.99
CA GLN A 63 -13.13 -7.66 16.56
C GLN A 63 -12.00 -8.15 15.67
N ASP A 64 -11.86 -7.50 14.51
CA ASP A 64 -10.80 -7.77 13.52
C ASP A 64 -9.96 -6.49 13.39
N ILE A 65 -8.72 -6.54 13.88
CA ILE A 65 -7.74 -5.46 13.78
C ILE A 65 -6.71 -5.89 12.76
N PHE A 66 -6.53 -5.10 11.72
CA PHE A 66 -5.58 -5.43 10.66
C PHE A 66 -4.96 -4.17 10.05
N ILE A 67 -3.81 -4.34 9.41
CA ILE A 67 -3.15 -3.30 8.63
C ILE A 67 -3.44 -3.54 7.15
N GLN A 68 -4.06 -2.55 6.52
CA GLN A 68 -4.41 -2.59 5.10
C GLN A 68 -3.42 -1.76 4.29
N PHE A 69 -2.92 -2.33 3.18
CA PHE A 69 -2.06 -1.63 2.22
C PHE A 69 -2.83 -1.27 0.96
N THR A 70 -2.66 -0.02 0.54
CA THR A 70 -3.37 0.55 -0.61
C THR A 70 -2.40 1.31 -1.49
N LEU A 71 -2.45 1.06 -2.80
CA LEU A 71 -1.76 1.85 -3.81
C LEU A 71 -2.67 2.98 -4.26
N VAL A 72 -2.14 4.21 -4.34
CA VAL A 72 -2.89 5.40 -4.75
C VAL A 72 -2.09 6.18 -5.79
N ASN A 73 -2.77 6.68 -6.82
CA ASN A 73 -2.18 7.66 -7.74
C ASN A 73 -2.52 9.08 -7.28
N ILE A 74 -1.59 9.72 -6.59
CA ILE A 74 -1.70 11.12 -6.15
C ILE A 74 -1.21 12.12 -7.22
N GLY A 75 -0.72 11.60 -8.35
CA GLY A 75 -0.27 12.42 -9.47
C GLY A 75 -1.42 13.01 -10.28
N SER A 76 -1.09 13.89 -11.22
CA SER A 76 -2.06 14.59 -12.06
C SER A 76 -2.41 13.86 -13.36
N VAL A 77 -1.70 12.78 -13.68
CA VAL A 77 -1.93 11.97 -14.88
C VAL A 77 -1.93 10.49 -14.54
N ARG A 78 -2.50 9.68 -15.43
CA ARG A 78 -2.53 8.24 -15.26
C ARG A 78 -1.12 7.64 -15.30
N ALA A 79 -0.88 6.61 -14.52
CA ALA A 79 0.26 5.72 -14.69
C ALA A 79 -0.09 4.60 -15.67
N GLU A 80 0.89 4.12 -16.41
CA GLU A 80 0.75 3.01 -17.38
C GLU A 80 1.71 1.87 -17.05
N ASP A 81 1.29 0.65 -17.36
CA ASP A 81 2.09 -0.56 -17.16
C ASP A 81 2.65 -0.68 -15.73
N VAL A 82 1.80 -0.50 -14.73
CA VAL A 82 2.21 -0.56 -13.32
C VAL A 82 2.55 -2.00 -12.95
N VAL A 83 3.79 -2.20 -12.50
CA VAL A 83 4.29 -3.50 -12.04
C VAL A 83 4.62 -3.38 -10.56
N LEU A 84 4.05 -4.29 -9.78
CA LEU A 84 4.30 -4.43 -8.35
C LEU A 84 5.20 -5.62 -8.10
N SER A 85 6.17 -5.45 -7.23
CA SER A 85 6.99 -6.54 -6.70
C SER A 85 7.13 -6.39 -5.19
N ILE A 86 7.32 -7.51 -4.52
CA ILE A 86 7.52 -7.56 -3.08
C ILE A 86 8.77 -8.37 -2.78
N SER A 87 9.53 -7.91 -1.79
CA SER A 87 10.74 -8.58 -1.31
C SER A 87 10.85 -8.38 0.19
N GLY A 88 11.54 -9.29 0.87
CA GLY A 88 11.75 -9.24 2.32
C GLY A 88 11.33 -10.53 3.01
N ALA A 89 11.59 -10.60 4.32
CA ALA A 89 11.37 -11.77 5.14
C ALA A 89 9.96 -11.86 5.75
N LEU A 90 9.28 -10.71 5.92
CA LEU A 90 7.92 -10.68 6.45
C LEU A 90 6.95 -11.25 5.41
N GLN A 91 6.22 -12.27 5.81
CA GLN A 91 5.31 -13.03 4.94
C GLN A 91 3.93 -13.11 5.57
N ARG A 92 2.91 -13.20 4.72
CA ARG A 92 1.55 -13.48 5.16
C ARG A 92 1.39 -14.93 5.59
N HIS A 93 0.59 -15.12 6.61
CA HIS A 93 0.23 -16.43 7.12
C HIS A 93 -0.98 -17.01 6.39
N HIS A 94 -2.01 -16.17 6.12
CA HIS A 94 -3.21 -16.54 5.39
C HIS A 94 -3.60 -15.48 4.31
N PRO A 95 -3.70 -15.83 3.04
CA PRO A 95 -3.13 -17.03 2.41
C PRO A 95 -1.60 -16.97 2.41
N ARG A 96 -1.00 -18.11 2.70
CA ARG A 96 0.44 -18.18 2.90
C ARG A 96 1.20 -17.71 1.66
N GLN A 97 2.09 -16.72 1.85
CA GLN A 97 2.97 -16.17 0.83
C GLN A 97 2.29 -15.61 -0.42
N ASP A 98 0.96 -15.46 -0.44
CA ASP A 98 0.26 -14.86 -1.56
C ASP A 98 -0.20 -13.42 -1.24
N PHE A 99 0.42 -12.44 -1.90
CA PHE A 99 0.07 -11.03 -1.80
C PHE A 99 -1.02 -10.60 -2.80
N GLY A 100 -1.56 -11.54 -3.57
CA GLY A 100 -2.66 -11.30 -4.48
C GLY A 100 -2.28 -11.09 -5.93
N GLY A 101 -3.31 -11.00 -6.78
CA GLY A 101 -3.18 -10.96 -8.23
C GLY A 101 -2.43 -9.74 -8.78
N SER A 102 -2.45 -8.63 -8.05
CA SER A 102 -1.79 -7.38 -8.43
C SER A 102 -0.26 -7.48 -8.53
N PHE A 103 0.33 -8.46 -7.83
CA PHE A 103 1.76 -8.76 -7.90
C PHE A 103 2.12 -9.76 -9.01
N LYS A 104 1.11 -10.42 -9.60
CA LYS A 104 1.30 -11.45 -10.64
C LYS A 104 1.14 -10.87 -12.04
N LYS A 105 0.37 -9.79 -12.19
CA LYS A 105 0.06 -9.20 -13.50
C LYS A 105 0.20 -7.68 -13.45
N PRO A 106 0.77 -7.06 -14.51
CA PRO A 106 0.80 -5.60 -14.60
C PRO A 106 -0.61 -5.01 -14.62
N ILE A 107 -0.78 -3.86 -13.96
CA ILE A 107 -1.99 -3.05 -14.07
C ILE A 107 -1.81 -2.14 -15.29
N PRO A 108 -2.61 -2.29 -16.36
CA PRO A 108 -2.38 -1.58 -17.61
C PRO A 108 -2.46 -0.06 -17.48
N GLN A 109 -3.44 0.43 -16.71
CA GLN A 109 -3.69 1.85 -16.49
C GLN A 109 -4.15 2.10 -15.07
N PHE A 110 -3.63 3.19 -14.46
CA PHE A 110 -3.96 3.59 -13.12
C PHE A 110 -4.22 5.10 -13.08
N PRO A 111 -5.50 5.55 -13.20
CA PRO A 111 -5.89 6.95 -13.27
C PRO A 111 -5.54 7.77 -12.03
N PRO A 112 -5.46 9.10 -12.13
CA PRO A 112 -5.33 10.00 -11.00
C PRO A 112 -6.48 9.82 -9.99
N GLY A 113 -6.15 9.85 -8.71
CA GLY A 113 -7.11 9.69 -7.61
C GLY A 113 -7.63 8.26 -7.41
N GLN A 114 -7.26 7.32 -8.27
CA GLN A 114 -7.62 5.93 -8.06
C GLN A 114 -6.84 5.34 -6.91
N SER A 115 -7.53 4.58 -6.07
CA SER A 115 -6.97 3.71 -5.03
C SER A 115 -7.19 2.24 -5.39
N HIS A 116 -6.23 1.40 -5.03
CA HIS A 116 -6.29 -0.04 -5.26
C HIS A 116 -5.82 -0.77 -4.01
N PHE A 117 -6.70 -1.58 -3.44
CA PHE A 117 -6.35 -2.45 -2.33
C PHE A 117 -5.31 -3.47 -2.79
N LEU A 118 -4.23 -3.61 -2.03
CA LEU A 118 -3.17 -4.58 -2.32
C LEU A 118 -3.36 -5.86 -1.50
N PHE A 119 -3.24 -5.75 -0.20
CA PHE A 119 -3.40 -6.85 0.76
C PHE A 119 -3.53 -6.27 2.18
N ARG A 120 -3.77 -7.14 3.15
CA ARG A 120 -3.75 -6.81 4.57
C ARG A 120 -2.84 -7.78 5.34
N PHE A 121 -2.39 -7.33 6.49
CA PHE A 121 -1.78 -8.14 7.53
C PHE A 121 -2.69 -8.16 8.74
N ASP A 122 -2.91 -9.36 9.25
CA ASP A 122 -3.62 -9.62 10.50
C ASP A 122 -2.60 -9.79 11.65
N ASP A 123 -3.06 -9.95 12.87
CA ASP A 123 -2.18 -10.14 14.04
C ASP A 123 -1.25 -11.34 13.87
N ASP A 124 -1.73 -12.46 13.32
CA ASP A 124 -0.93 -13.65 13.04
C ASP A 124 0.22 -13.39 12.06
N ASP A 125 0.06 -12.42 11.19
CA ASP A 125 1.11 -12.04 10.25
C ASP A 125 2.23 -11.24 10.92
N LEU A 126 1.91 -10.47 11.95
CA LEU A 126 2.80 -9.48 12.57
C LEU A 126 3.40 -9.95 13.90
N LEU A 127 2.68 -10.77 14.65
CA LEU A 127 3.08 -11.23 15.96
C LEU A 127 3.93 -12.50 15.88
N GLN A 128 4.89 -12.59 16.80
CA GLN A 128 5.69 -13.79 16.98
C GLN A 128 5.09 -14.63 18.10
N TYR A 129 4.83 -15.90 17.80
CA TYR A 129 4.33 -16.87 18.76
C TYR A 129 5.43 -17.86 19.15
N PRO A 130 5.43 -18.38 20.38
CA PRO A 130 6.38 -19.41 20.80
C PRO A 130 6.12 -20.75 20.08
N GLU A 131 7.17 -21.57 19.93
CA GLU A 131 7.05 -22.95 19.43
C GLU A 131 6.19 -23.76 20.39
N GLY A 132 5.00 -24.14 20.01
CA GLY A 132 4.05 -24.89 20.86
C GLY A 132 2.76 -24.13 21.17
N GLY A 133 2.63 -22.94 20.69
CA GLY A 133 1.44 -22.10 20.88
C GLY A 133 1.47 -21.31 22.20
N GLY A 134 0.46 -20.50 22.40
CA GLY A 134 0.34 -19.63 23.57
C GLY A 134 0.19 -18.16 23.18
N SER A 135 0.36 -17.27 24.15
CA SER A 135 0.32 -15.83 23.91
C SER A 135 1.51 -15.35 23.09
N PRO A 136 1.33 -14.32 22.25
CA PRO A 136 2.43 -13.77 21.46
C PRO A 136 3.53 -13.22 22.37
N ILE A 137 4.79 -13.43 21.98
CA ILE A 137 5.98 -12.98 22.72
C ILE A 137 6.50 -11.63 22.23
N GLY A 138 6.00 -11.12 21.13
CA GLY A 138 6.42 -9.83 20.58
C GLY A 138 6.04 -9.69 19.11
N LEU A 139 6.60 -8.66 18.48
CA LEU A 139 6.49 -8.47 17.02
C LEU A 139 7.57 -9.29 16.31
N LYS A 140 7.26 -9.73 15.08
CA LYS A 140 8.25 -10.35 14.20
C LYS A 140 9.34 -9.33 13.87
N ASP A 141 10.59 -9.72 14.02
CA ASP A 141 11.77 -8.94 13.55
C ASP A 141 12.01 -9.24 12.07
N ALA A 142 11.07 -8.81 11.24
CA ALA A 142 11.11 -9.03 9.80
C ALA A 142 10.50 -7.81 9.10
N SER A 143 10.98 -7.51 7.92
CA SER A 143 10.45 -6.43 7.10
C SER A 143 10.15 -6.91 5.70
N PHE A 144 9.36 -6.14 4.96
CA PHE A 144 9.18 -6.30 3.53
C PHE A 144 9.24 -4.96 2.81
N THR A 145 9.55 -5.02 1.54
CA THR A 145 9.58 -3.85 0.66
C THR A 145 8.68 -4.09 -0.54
N ILE A 146 7.74 -3.19 -0.76
CA ILE A 146 6.95 -3.13 -1.99
C ILE A 146 7.66 -2.17 -2.94
N THR A 147 7.92 -2.61 -4.16
CA THR A 147 8.45 -1.77 -5.23
C THR A 147 7.40 -1.65 -6.33
N VAL A 148 7.09 -0.42 -6.71
CA VAL A 148 6.14 -0.07 -7.77
C VAL A 148 6.92 0.57 -8.91
N SER A 149 6.86 -0.03 -10.09
CA SER A 149 7.52 0.49 -11.29
C SER A 149 6.48 0.77 -12.37
N TYR A 150 6.53 1.94 -13.00
CA TYR A 150 5.49 2.39 -13.92
C TYR A 150 5.99 3.39 -14.96
N ASN A 151 5.18 3.66 -15.96
CA ASN A 151 5.43 4.65 -17.01
C ASN A 151 4.42 5.80 -16.93
N ALA A 152 4.78 6.94 -17.51
CA ALA A 152 3.82 8.00 -17.83
C ALA A 152 3.09 7.67 -19.16
N PRO A 153 1.93 8.31 -19.42
CA PRO A 153 1.23 8.20 -20.69
C PRO A 153 2.15 8.54 -21.88
N ARG A 154 1.92 7.87 -22.99
CA ARG A 154 2.66 8.12 -24.22
C ARG A 154 2.43 9.55 -24.69
N GLY A 155 3.53 10.24 -24.99
CA GLY A 155 3.57 11.58 -25.53
C GLY A 155 5.01 11.90 -25.93
N ALA A 156 5.23 12.84 -26.85
CA ALA A 156 6.55 13.13 -27.41
C ALA A 156 7.60 13.41 -26.32
N LEU A 157 7.26 14.28 -25.35
CA LEU A 157 8.16 14.62 -24.25
C LEU A 157 8.39 13.41 -23.32
N ASN A 158 7.33 12.69 -22.97
CA ASN A 158 7.43 11.50 -22.11
C ASN A 158 8.22 10.38 -22.79
N TRP A 159 8.08 10.24 -24.10
CA TRP A 159 8.83 9.27 -24.89
C TRP A 159 10.33 9.59 -24.87
N LEU A 160 10.70 10.86 -25.13
CA LEU A 160 12.08 11.33 -25.12
C LEU A 160 12.74 11.13 -23.74
N LEU A 161 12.06 11.57 -22.69
CA LEU A 161 12.56 11.45 -21.31
C LEU A 161 12.63 10.00 -20.81
N ALA A 162 11.87 9.07 -21.40
CA ALA A 162 11.91 7.65 -21.05
C ALA A 162 13.00 6.87 -21.82
N LEU A 163 13.60 7.46 -22.84
CA LEU A 163 14.51 6.76 -23.75
C LEU A 163 15.69 6.07 -23.05
N PRO A 164 16.40 6.69 -22.08
CA PRO A 164 17.51 6.05 -21.38
C PRO A 164 17.07 4.82 -20.56
N ASN A 165 15.90 4.89 -19.93
CA ASN A 165 15.37 3.78 -19.13
C ASN A 165 14.84 2.65 -20.01
N ARG A 166 14.22 2.97 -21.15
CA ARG A 166 13.76 1.98 -22.15
C ARG A 166 14.92 1.19 -22.74
N MET A 167 16.04 1.86 -23.07
CA MET A 167 17.25 1.18 -23.53
C MET A 167 17.82 0.20 -22.52
N ARG A 168 17.58 0.43 -21.23
CA ARG A 168 17.97 -0.45 -20.11
C ARG A 168 16.88 -1.44 -19.72
N GLY A 169 15.76 -1.51 -20.46
CA GLY A 169 14.62 -2.39 -20.12
C GLY A 169 13.91 -2.03 -18.81
N LYS A 170 14.11 -0.79 -18.29
CA LYS A 170 13.53 -0.34 -17.02
C LYS A 170 12.32 0.56 -17.26
N LYS A 171 11.36 0.52 -16.31
CA LYS A 171 10.28 1.50 -16.24
C LYS A 171 10.85 2.88 -15.91
N ARG A 172 10.12 3.94 -16.30
CA ARG A 172 10.58 5.31 -16.11
C ARG A 172 10.58 5.76 -14.67
N PHE A 173 9.57 5.34 -13.90
CA PHE A 173 9.41 5.70 -12.50
C PHE A 173 9.44 4.44 -11.66
N THR A 174 10.03 4.56 -10.49
CA THR A 174 10.06 3.51 -9.48
C THR A 174 9.92 4.16 -8.12
N THR A 175 9.04 3.61 -7.30
CA THR A 175 8.83 4.00 -5.90
C THR A 175 8.91 2.73 -5.06
N SER A 176 9.55 2.81 -3.90
CA SER A 176 9.64 1.69 -2.96
C SER A 176 9.16 2.13 -1.59
N TYR A 177 8.45 1.24 -0.93
CA TYR A 177 7.99 1.41 0.44
C TYR A 177 8.40 0.20 1.28
N THR A 178 9.12 0.45 2.38
CA THR A 178 9.54 -0.59 3.31
C THR A 178 8.71 -0.49 4.59
N PHE A 179 8.16 -1.62 5.01
CA PHE A 179 7.38 -1.77 6.22
C PHE A 179 8.05 -2.78 7.15
N SER A 180 8.07 -2.44 8.43
CA SER A 180 8.42 -3.35 9.53
C SER A 180 7.27 -3.36 10.53
N PRO A 181 6.93 -4.49 11.15
CA PRO A 181 5.94 -4.55 12.20
C PRO A 181 6.30 -3.58 13.32
N GLN A 182 5.30 -2.83 13.78
CA GLN A 182 5.47 -1.86 14.86
C GLN A 182 4.24 -1.91 15.76
N VAL A 183 4.43 -1.62 17.03
CA VAL A 183 3.31 -1.45 17.95
C VAL A 183 2.57 -0.18 17.55
N VAL A 184 1.27 -0.29 17.38
CA VAL A 184 0.42 0.89 17.19
C VAL A 184 0.35 1.60 18.54
N VAL A 185 1.00 2.76 18.63
CA VAL A 185 0.95 3.61 19.83
C VAL A 185 -0.18 4.61 19.63
N GLY A 186 -1.18 4.54 20.51
CA GLY A 186 -2.35 5.42 20.46
C GLY A 186 -3.67 4.66 20.43
N ASP A 187 -4.75 5.41 20.34
CA ASP A 187 -6.09 4.84 20.25
C ASP A 187 -6.32 4.18 18.88
N LEU A 188 -7.01 3.06 18.91
CA LEU A 188 -7.47 2.43 17.67
C LEU A 188 -8.42 3.38 16.92
N PRO A 189 -8.44 3.34 15.58
CA PRO A 189 -9.43 4.09 14.82
C PRO A 189 -10.85 3.69 15.24
N PRO A 190 -11.84 4.60 15.08
CA PRO A 190 -13.22 4.28 15.37
C PRO A 190 -13.64 2.96 14.72
N PRO A 191 -14.38 2.09 15.43
CA PRO A 191 -14.76 0.80 14.90
C PRO A 191 -15.76 0.92 13.75
N GLU A 192 -15.53 0.16 12.68
CA GLU A 192 -16.51 -0.08 11.63
C GLU A 192 -17.32 -1.34 11.99
N TYR A 193 -18.65 -1.25 11.96
CA TYR A 193 -19.55 -2.37 12.23
C TYR A 193 -20.07 -2.96 10.91
N ALA A 194 -19.94 -4.27 10.76
CA ALA A 194 -20.63 -4.98 9.70
C ALA A 194 -22.12 -5.00 10.03
N GLY A 195 -22.96 -4.58 9.08
CA GLY A 195 -24.40 -4.63 9.15
C GLY A 195 -24.96 -6.06 9.10
#